data_f6779c6d75939060910101cf0eaa611c
#
_entry.id   f6779c6d75939060910101cf0eaa611c
#
_cell.length_a   1.000
_cell.length_b   1.000
_cell.length_c   1.000
_cell.angle_alpha   90.00
_cell.angle_beta   90.00
_cell.angle_gamma   90.00
#
_symmetry.space_group_name_H-M   'P 1'
#
loop_
_entity.id
_entity.type
_entity.pdbx_description
1 polymer ?
#
loop_
_entity_poly.entity_id
_entity_poly.type
_entity_poly.pdbx_seq_one_letter_code
_entity_poly.pdbx_strand_id
1 'polypeptide(L)'
;MKIIIIGAGFTGSLLAKALVAEGNNVVLIDDDAERVRSAGDQLDCTVIEADGKNLSSLEKAGLDGADALVTLTGDDEVNMITCALVDAAYPHIVKIARVRDYDHYMRTVEVSRRIRERNGETSSRPAFGIDYLLNPDVEAAGSIMHAMEIGAAGSFIEIGGDYTIAVLTVRDSSRLSDKRLKDIATLEGWNYLIAFVESDGNTVLPNGQTVIKPGDHVGILARKDDLSKVLEFTGSVSMPIDRVVIFGADNVSALTVASQMEENQSFWYSLLGLGRSKGRRLTVIDRDLERCRNLSEKFPSARILKGDITDDGLLHDENICDCDLMIAASGNYERNLMTSAYMKLRGVRRVIALTSDSAFDEIADKLGVDVTIPMRDIVIDTIMSRLRGSNVKSVHSIGARKFEIITCEISDRSRVAGRRIKDMDDLDGSLILLAKNPADSEWTIPNGNTAIESGAQAVFIATSGDTAKIRMFAGKPEMSS
;
A
#
# COMPACT_ATOMS: atom_id res chain seq x y z
N MET A 1 5.79 -3.16 21.77
CA MET A 1 5.14 -4.47 21.61
C MET A 1 6.22 -5.54 21.48
N LYS A 2 5.93 -6.77 21.91
CA LYS A 2 6.76 -7.93 21.60
C LYS A 2 6.16 -8.68 20.41
N ILE A 3 6.91 -8.79 19.32
CA ILE A 3 6.41 -9.34 18.06
C ILE A 3 7.31 -10.50 17.64
N ILE A 4 6.71 -11.64 17.34
CA ILE A 4 7.40 -12.79 16.81
C ILE A 4 7.13 -12.85 15.30
N ILE A 5 8.20 -12.93 14.51
CA ILE A 5 8.13 -13.06 13.04
C ILE A 5 8.70 -14.42 12.67
N ILE A 6 7.97 -15.20 11.88
CA ILE A 6 8.42 -16.49 11.34
C ILE A 6 8.71 -16.33 9.85
N GLY A 7 9.95 -16.59 9.47
CA GLY A 7 10.51 -16.39 8.14
C GLY A 7 11.48 -15.21 8.10
N ALA A 8 12.79 -15.49 8.16
CA ALA A 8 13.87 -14.51 8.02
C ALA A 8 14.28 -14.28 6.55
N GLY A 9 13.39 -14.55 5.62
CA GLY A 9 13.55 -14.13 4.23
C GLY A 9 13.53 -12.61 4.09
N PHE A 10 13.68 -12.12 2.85
CA PHE A 10 13.80 -10.68 2.61
C PHE A 10 12.66 -9.85 3.22
N THR A 11 11.40 -10.27 3.04
CA THR A 11 10.22 -9.54 3.59
C THR A 11 10.22 -9.55 5.12
N GLY A 12 10.50 -10.70 5.74
CA GLY A 12 10.54 -10.81 7.20
C GLY A 12 11.67 -9.99 7.82
N SER A 13 12.85 -9.98 7.20
CA SER A 13 13.99 -9.15 7.66
C SER A 13 13.68 -7.66 7.49
N LEU A 14 13.05 -7.25 6.40
CA LEU A 14 12.68 -5.85 6.19
C LEU A 14 11.57 -5.39 7.15
N LEU A 15 10.59 -6.26 7.44
CA LEU A 15 9.57 -6.01 8.47
C LEU A 15 10.21 -5.91 9.86
N ALA A 16 11.12 -6.84 10.21
CA ALA A 16 11.82 -6.80 11.49
C ALA A 16 12.60 -5.49 11.65
N LYS A 17 13.33 -5.06 10.61
CA LYS A 17 14.03 -3.77 10.60
C LYS A 17 13.10 -2.58 10.85
N ALA A 18 11.94 -2.55 10.18
CA ALA A 18 10.96 -1.49 10.36
C ALA A 18 10.38 -1.46 11.78
N LEU A 19 10.05 -2.63 12.34
CA LEU A 19 9.51 -2.76 13.69
C LEU A 19 10.52 -2.41 14.79
N VAL A 20 11.78 -2.80 14.60
CA VAL A 20 12.88 -2.42 15.51
C VAL A 20 13.08 -0.91 15.52
N ALA A 21 13.06 -0.27 14.35
CA ALA A 21 13.15 1.19 14.24
C ALA A 21 12.02 1.90 14.99
N GLU A 22 10.86 1.27 15.14
CA GLU A 22 9.74 1.75 15.96
C GLU A 22 9.88 1.43 17.47
N GLY A 23 10.99 0.85 17.89
CA GLY A 23 11.25 0.50 19.29
C GLY A 23 10.46 -0.70 19.77
N ASN A 24 10.02 -1.60 18.87
CA ASN A 24 9.40 -2.86 19.24
C ASN A 24 10.45 -3.90 19.59
N ASN A 25 10.08 -4.84 20.49
CA ASN A 25 10.90 -6.01 20.80
C ASN A 25 10.57 -7.11 19.78
N VAL A 26 11.49 -7.37 18.84
CA VAL A 26 11.28 -8.31 17.74
C VAL A 26 12.08 -9.58 17.95
N VAL A 27 11.42 -10.73 17.77
CA VAL A 27 12.06 -12.04 17.67
C VAL A 27 11.80 -12.60 16.28
N LEU A 28 12.87 -12.82 15.52
CA LEU A 28 12.81 -13.36 14.15
C LEU A 28 13.24 -14.83 14.17
N ILE A 29 12.44 -15.71 13.56
CA ILE A 29 12.64 -17.15 13.56
C ILE A 29 12.68 -17.67 12.13
N ASP A 30 13.67 -18.50 11.79
CA ASP A 30 13.76 -19.24 10.53
C ASP A 30 14.45 -20.57 10.78
N ASP A 31 14.18 -21.57 9.96
CA ASP A 31 14.82 -22.89 10.02
C ASP A 31 16.11 -22.97 9.16
N ASP A 32 16.39 -21.93 8.37
CA ASP A 32 17.57 -21.80 7.52
C ASP A 32 18.70 -21.06 8.27
N ALA A 33 19.77 -21.78 8.61
CA ALA A 33 20.91 -21.25 9.35
C ALA A 33 21.61 -20.07 8.63
N GLU A 34 21.62 -20.03 7.29
CA GLU A 34 22.26 -18.94 6.53
C GLU A 34 21.43 -17.65 6.65
N ARG A 35 20.09 -17.77 6.55
CA ARG A 35 19.18 -16.64 6.75
C ARG A 35 19.25 -16.10 8.18
N VAL A 36 19.27 -16.99 9.16
CA VAL A 36 19.41 -16.63 10.59
C VAL A 36 20.71 -15.86 10.83
N ARG A 37 21.83 -16.34 10.29
CA ARG A 37 23.12 -15.66 10.41
C ARG A 37 23.09 -14.29 9.74
N SER A 38 22.62 -14.22 8.49
CA SER A 38 22.54 -12.96 7.73
C SER A 38 21.66 -11.93 8.43
N ALA A 39 20.52 -12.36 8.99
CA ALA A 39 19.62 -11.48 9.73
C ALA A 39 20.25 -11.02 11.05
N GLY A 40 20.94 -11.91 11.79
CA GLY A 40 21.63 -11.60 13.04
C GLY A 40 22.75 -10.59 12.88
N ASP A 41 23.44 -10.59 11.72
CA ASP A 41 24.52 -9.63 11.43
C ASP A 41 23.97 -8.23 11.03
N GLN A 42 22.73 -8.12 10.59
CA GLN A 42 22.17 -6.91 10.01
C GLN A 42 21.10 -6.21 10.86
N LEU A 43 20.46 -6.95 11.79
CA LEU A 43 19.31 -6.47 12.52
C LEU A 43 19.59 -6.41 14.03
N ASP A 44 19.13 -5.36 14.67
CA ASP A 44 19.20 -5.20 16.13
C ASP A 44 17.95 -5.86 16.79
N CYS A 45 17.82 -7.19 16.59
CA CYS A 45 16.74 -7.96 17.18
C CYS A 45 17.23 -9.39 17.54
N THR A 46 16.43 -10.12 18.31
CA THR A 46 16.73 -11.53 18.59
C THR A 46 16.43 -12.38 17.36
N VAL A 47 17.42 -13.14 16.86
CA VAL A 47 17.22 -14.07 15.75
C VAL A 47 17.47 -15.49 16.22
N ILE A 48 16.55 -16.42 15.92
CA ILE A 48 16.57 -17.80 16.43
C ILE A 48 16.46 -18.79 15.27
N GLU A 49 17.37 -19.76 15.21
CA GLU A 49 17.24 -20.90 14.32
C GLU A 49 16.28 -21.92 14.93
N ALA A 50 15.07 -22.03 14.36
CA ALA A 50 14.07 -22.97 14.83
C ALA A 50 12.98 -23.23 13.77
N ASP A 51 12.31 -24.39 13.89
CA ASP A 51 11.09 -24.69 13.13
C ASP A 51 9.90 -23.90 13.69
N GLY A 52 9.36 -23.00 12.90
CA GLY A 52 8.21 -22.17 13.26
C GLY A 52 6.90 -22.93 13.52
N LYS A 53 6.78 -24.18 13.10
CA LYS A 53 5.64 -25.06 13.40
C LYS A 53 5.72 -25.70 14.78
N ASN A 54 6.84 -25.60 15.46
CA ASN A 54 7.05 -26.22 16.75
C ASN A 54 6.68 -25.27 17.88
N LEU A 55 5.53 -25.48 18.51
CA LEU A 55 5.03 -24.64 19.60
C LEU A 55 6.06 -24.48 20.75
N SER A 56 6.76 -25.58 21.11
CA SER A 56 7.80 -25.52 22.16
C SER A 56 8.98 -24.60 21.76
N SER A 57 9.31 -24.51 20.48
CA SER A 57 10.34 -23.57 20.00
C SER A 57 9.84 -22.12 20.09
N LEU A 58 8.58 -21.89 19.78
CA LEU A 58 7.95 -20.57 19.90
C LEU A 58 7.82 -20.12 21.37
N GLU A 59 7.51 -21.05 22.28
CA GLU A 59 7.48 -20.80 23.72
C GLU A 59 8.87 -20.41 24.25
N LYS A 60 9.93 -21.10 23.80
CA LYS A 60 11.32 -20.73 24.13
C LYS A 60 11.72 -19.37 23.57
N ALA A 61 11.15 -18.97 22.44
CA ALA A 61 11.28 -17.62 21.87
C ALA A 61 10.46 -16.56 22.64
N GLY A 62 9.70 -17.01 23.66
CA GLY A 62 8.91 -16.16 24.54
C GLY A 62 7.55 -15.78 23.98
N LEU A 63 6.89 -16.75 23.37
CA LEU A 63 5.53 -16.60 22.81
C LEU A 63 4.50 -16.20 23.89
N ASP A 64 4.65 -16.68 25.12
CA ASP A 64 3.78 -16.39 26.27
C ASP A 64 3.63 -14.88 26.57
N GLY A 65 4.65 -14.11 26.23
CA GLY A 65 4.64 -12.64 26.41
C GLY A 65 4.58 -11.88 25.08
N ALA A 66 4.20 -12.50 23.97
CA ALA A 66 4.09 -11.85 22.68
C ALA A 66 2.73 -11.15 22.51
N ASP A 67 2.75 -9.97 21.92
CA ASP A 67 1.54 -9.23 21.54
C ASP A 67 1.04 -9.68 20.15
N ALA A 68 1.96 -10.05 19.25
CA ALA A 68 1.63 -10.47 17.90
C ALA A 68 2.58 -11.54 17.35
N LEU A 69 2.04 -12.36 16.46
CA LEU A 69 2.74 -13.34 15.64
C LEU A 69 2.50 -12.99 14.16
N VAL A 70 3.59 -12.93 13.37
CA VAL A 70 3.53 -12.68 11.92
C VAL A 70 4.23 -13.82 11.21
N THR A 71 3.52 -14.54 10.33
CA THR A 71 4.08 -15.67 9.57
C THR A 71 4.27 -15.27 8.11
N LEU A 72 5.55 -15.31 7.65
CA LEU A 72 5.98 -14.83 6.34
C LEU A 72 6.86 -15.84 5.60
N THR A 73 6.79 -17.14 5.95
CA THR A 73 7.59 -18.17 5.29
C THR A 73 7.17 -18.33 3.82
N GLY A 74 7.98 -19.01 3.02
CA GLY A 74 7.64 -19.31 1.63
C GLY A 74 6.51 -20.32 1.45
N ASP A 75 6.08 -20.97 2.53
CA ASP A 75 5.09 -22.05 2.57
C ASP A 75 3.82 -21.58 3.28
N ASP A 76 2.72 -21.52 2.53
CA ASP A 76 1.42 -21.05 3.03
C ASP A 76 0.82 -21.97 4.10
N GLU A 77 1.03 -23.29 3.97
CA GLU A 77 0.53 -24.27 4.95
C GLU A 77 1.26 -24.07 6.29
N VAL A 78 2.58 -23.86 6.25
CA VAL A 78 3.36 -23.51 7.45
C VAL A 78 2.83 -22.24 8.10
N ASN A 79 2.57 -21.20 7.32
CA ASN A 79 2.06 -19.94 7.84
C ASN A 79 0.68 -20.12 8.53
N MET A 80 -0.21 -20.86 7.90
CA MET A 80 -1.57 -21.08 8.42
C MET A 80 -1.59 -22.00 9.64
N ILE A 81 -0.86 -23.13 9.58
CA ILE A 81 -0.78 -24.12 10.66
C ILE A 81 -0.16 -23.50 11.92
N THR A 82 0.91 -22.72 11.74
CA THR A 82 1.54 -22.03 12.86
C THR A 82 0.57 -21.08 13.57
N CYS A 83 -0.20 -20.28 12.82
CA CYS A 83 -1.23 -19.42 13.40
C CYS A 83 -2.30 -20.23 14.14
N ALA A 84 -2.75 -21.34 13.57
CA ALA A 84 -3.76 -22.20 14.21
C ALA A 84 -3.27 -22.84 15.52
N LEU A 85 -2.01 -23.30 15.55
CA LEU A 85 -1.39 -23.84 16.78
C LEU A 85 -1.28 -22.76 17.87
N VAL A 86 -0.85 -21.56 17.48
CA VAL A 86 -0.74 -20.44 18.43
C VAL A 86 -2.11 -19.97 18.89
N ASP A 87 -3.14 -19.94 18.04
CA ASP A 87 -4.49 -19.59 18.45
C ASP A 87 -5.07 -20.56 19.48
N ALA A 88 -4.81 -21.85 19.32
CA ALA A 88 -5.27 -22.88 20.23
C ALA A 88 -4.68 -22.73 21.65
N ALA A 89 -3.41 -22.33 21.76
CA ALA A 89 -2.68 -22.19 23.02
C ALA A 89 -2.72 -20.75 23.59
N TYR A 90 -2.66 -19.74 22.71
CA TYR A 90 -2.52 -18.33 23.03
C TYR A 90 -3.49 -17.47 22.20
N PRO A 91 -4.82 -17.57 22.45
CA PRO A 91 -5.83 -16.92 21.61
C PRO A 91 -5.78 -15.38 21.64
N HIS A 92 -5.13 -14.80 22.64
CA HIS A 92 -5.02 -13.34 22.80
C HIS A 92 -3.94 -12.70 21.91
N ILE A 93 -3.01 -13.50 21.39
CA ILE A 93 -1.96 -13.01 20.48
C ILE A 93 -2.60 -12.67 19.12
N VAL A 94 -2.29 -11.50 18.56
CA VAL A 94 -2.72 -11.13 17.20
C VAL A 94 -1.92 -11.96 16.19
N LYS A 95 -2.61 -12.65 15.28
CA LYS A 95 -2.01 -13.52 14.27
C LYS A 95 -2.21 -12.96 12.88
N ILE A 96 -1.10 -12.71 12.18
CA ILE A 96 -1.06 -12.25 10.79
C ILE A 96 -0.38 -13.30 9.96
N ALA A 97 -1.06 -13.82 8.93
CA ALA A 97 -0.50 -14.84 8.05
C ALA A 97 -0.43 -14.36 6.60
N ARG A 98 0.73 -14.55 5.97
CA ARG A 98 0.85 -14.41 4.53
C ARG A 98 0.43 -15.71 3.84
N VAL A 99 -0.50 -15.61 2.87
CA VAL A 99 -0.94 -16.70 2.02
C VAL A 99 -0.86 -16.24 0.58
N ARG A 100 0.03 -16.85 -0.21
CA ARG A 100 0.27 -16.51 -1.62
C ARG A 100 -0.68 -17.21 -2.57
N ASP A 101 -1.01 -18.47 -2.26
CA ASP A 101 -1.98 -19.21 -3.05
C ASP A 101 -3.34 -18.53 -2.96
N TYR A 102 -3.85 -18.09 -4.11
CA TYR A 102 -5.10 -17.34 -4.17
C TYR A 102 -6.31 -18.19 -3.77
N ASP A 103 -6.31 -19.47 -4.12
CA ASP A 103 -7.43 -20.36 -3.78
C ASP A 103 -7.47 -20.64 -2.28
N HIS A 104 -6.31 -20.84 -1.65
CA HIS A 104 -6.20 -20.95 -0.18
C HIS A 104 -6.65 -19.65 0.51
N TYR A 105 -6.18 -18.50 0.01
CA TYR A 105 -6.58 -17.19 0.52
C TYR A 105 -8.10 -17.01 0.46
N MET A 106 -8.72 -17.19 -0.73
CA MET A 106 -10.15 -16.98 -0.93
C MET A 106 -11.01 -17.95 -0.13
N ARG A 107 -10.64 -19.23 -0.07
CA ARG A 107 -11.37 -20.22 0.76
C ARG A 107 -11.32 -19.84 2.23
N THR A 108 -10.18 -19.39 2.73
CA THR A 108 -10.03 -18.97 4.12
C THR A 108 -10.85 -17.72 4.43
N VAL A 109 -10.86 -16.73 3.54
CA VAL A 109 -11.71 -15.52 3.64
C VAL A 109 -13.19 -15.92 3.65
N GLU A 110 -13.61 -16.80 2.74
CA GLU A 110 -15.01 -17.23 2.67
C GLU A 110 -15.45 -18.03 3.91
N VAL A 111 -14.63 -18.94 4.39
CA VAL A 111 -14.90 -19.69 5.64
C VAL A 111 -15.00 -18.73 6.82
N SER A 112 -14.08 -17.77 6.95
CA SER A 112 -14.11 -16.74 8.01
C SER A 112 -15.40 -15.90 7.95
N ARG A 113 -15.87 -15.54 6.75
CA ARG A 113 -17.14 -14.85 6.54
C ARG A 113 -18.33 -15.69 7.01
N ARG A 114 -18.40 -16.96 6.57
CA ARG A 114 -19.48 -17.89 6.97
C ARG A 114 -19.53 -18.12 8.50
N ILE A 115 -18.36 -18.19 9.15
CA ILE A 115 -18.27 -18.32 10.61
C ILE A 115 -18.88 -17.08 11.27
N ARG A 116 -18.54 -15.88 10.81
CA ARG A 116 -19.12 -14.62 11.33
C ARG A 116 -20.62 -14.53 11.13
N GLU A 117 -21.13 -14.86 9.93
CA GLU A 117 -22.56 -14.87 9.62
C GLU A 117 -23.36 -15.83 10.51
N ARG A 118 -22.77 -16.99 10.88
CA ARG A 118 -23.43 -18.01 11.72
C ARG A 118 -23.44 -17.66 13.21
N ASN A 119 -22.40 -17.02 13.70
CA ASN A 119 -22.18 -16.85 15.16
C ASN A 119 -22.41 -15.40 15.64
N GLY A 120 -22.73 -14.46 14.74
CA GLY A 120 -22.82 -13.02 15.06
C GLY A 120 -21.44 -12.35 15.06
N GLU A 121 -21.41 -11.06 14.75
CA GLU A 121 -20.15 -10.29 14.53
C GLU A 121 -19.23 -10.19 15.75
N THR A 122 -19.75 -10.36 16.96
CA THR A 122 -19.04 -10.09 18.20
C THR A 122 -18.38 -11.31 18.86
N SER A 123 -18.55 -12.52 18.34
CA SER A 123 -18.14 -13.75 19.08
C SER A 123 -17.42 -14.81 18.26
N SER A 124 -17.09 -14.57 16.99
CA SER A 124 -16.58 -15.63 16.15
C SER A 124 -15.07 -15.51 15.90
N ARG A 125 -14.32 -16.53 16.34
CA ARG A 125 -12.92 -16.70 15.92
C ARG A 125 -12.85 -16.87 14.39
N PRO A 126 -11.90 -16.19 13.73
CA PRO A 126 -11.68 -16.37 12.29
C PRO A 126 -11.19 -17.80 11.98
N ALA A 127 -11.28 -18.20 10.72
CA ALA A 127 -10.75 -19.50 10.29
C ALA A 127 -9.26 -19.62 10.63
N PHE A 128 -8.86 -20.78 11.13
CA PHE A 128 -7.48 -21.05 11.59
C PHE A 128 -6.98 -20.09 12.68
N GLY A 129 -7.86 -19.32 13.36
CA GLY A 129 -7.46 -18.33 14.33
C GLY A 129 -6.61 -17.18 13.75
N ILE A 130 -6.65 -16.97 12.44
CA ILE A 130 -5.88 -15.92 11.76
C ILE A 130 -6.69 -14.63 11.81
N ASP A 131 -6.20 -13.63 12.54
CA ASP A 131 -6.87 -12.34 12.68
C ASP A 131 -6.81 -11.54 11.36
N TYR A 132 -5.64 -11.58 10.69
CA TYR A 132 -5.43 -10.91 9.42
C TYR A 132 -4.73 -11.83 8.42
N LEU A 133 -5.41 -12.10 7.32
CA LEU A 133 -4.88 -12.86 6.19
C LEU A 133 -4.42 -11.88 5.12
N LEU A 134 -3.20 -12.06 4.61
CA LEU A 134 -2.58 -11.19 3.64
C LEU A 134 -2.16 -11.96 2.40
N ASN A 135 -2.62 -11.52 1.24
CA ASN A 135 -2.16 -12.03 -0.06
C ASN A 135 -1.50 -10.87 -0.85
N PRO A 136 -0.19 -10.97 -1.15
CA PRO A 136 0.53 -9.90 -1.85
C PRO A 136 -0.04 -9.55 -3.23
N ASP A 137 -0.53 -10.55 -3.97
CA ASP A 137 -1.06 -10.37 -5.32
C ASP A 137 -2.39 -9.61 -5.29
N VAL A 138 -3.23 -9.85 -4.26
CA VAL A 138 -4.48 -9.13 -4.03
C VAL A 138 -4.20 -7.66 -3.70
N GLU A 139 -3.26 -7.38 -2.82
CA GLU A 139 -2.87 -6.02 -2.44
C GLU A 139 -2.30 -5.25 -3.65
N ALA A 140 -1.46 -5.90 -4.46
CA ALA A 140 -0.91 -5.30 -5.67
C ALA A 140 -1.98 -5.03 -6.74
N ALA A 141 -2.90 -5.98 -6.96
CA ALA A 141 -4.02 -5.79 -7.89
C ALA A 141 -4.90 -4.61 -7.44
N GLY A 142 -5.14 -4.47 -6.14
CA GLY A 142 -5.82 -3.31 -5.57
C GLY A 142 -5.13 -2.00 -5.89
N SER A 143 -3.81 -1.94 -5.73
CA SER A 143 -3.00 -0.75 -6.05
C SER A 143 -3.02 -0.43 -7.55
N ILE A 144 -2.96 -1.44 -8.43
CA ILE A 144 -3.11 -1.26 -9.89
C ILE A 144 -4.47 -0.68 -10.22
N MET A 145 -5.54 -1.26 -9.69
CA MET A 145 -6.91 -0.82 -9.97
C MET A 145 -7.11 0.63 -9.55
N HIS A 146 -6.60 0.98 -8.38
CA HIS A 146 -6.62 2.34 -7.89
C HIS A 146 -5.89 3.31 -8.83
N ALA A 147 -4.68 2.95 -9.27
CA ALA A 147 -3.92 3.71 -10.26
C ALA A 147 -4.64 3.85 -11.62
N MET A 148 -5.42 2.83 -12.02
CA MET A 148 -6.24 2.86 -13.25
C MET A 148 -7.44 3.80 -13.17
N GLU A 149 -8.08 3.92 -12.00
CA GLU A 149 -9.31 4.73 -11.86
C GLU A 149 -9.05 6.22 -12.06
N ILE A 150 -7.90 6.69 -11.63
CA ILE A 150 -7.60 8.12 -11.59
C ILE A 150 -7.12 8.67 -12.94
N GLY A 151 -6.69 7.82 -13.88
CA GLY A 151 -6.41 8.22 -15.27
C GLY A 151 -5.32 9.27 -15.49
N ALA A 152 -4.54 9.62 -14.45
CA ALA A 152 -3.51 10.66 -14.51
C ALA A 152 -2.09 10.06 -14.42
N ALA A 153 -1.09 10.78 -14.94
CA ALA A 153 0.30 10.46 -14.73
C ALA A 153 0.68 10.80 -13.28
N GLY A 154 0.95 9.79 -12.46
CA GLY A 154 1.29 9.94 -11.05
C GLY A 154 0.72 8.82 -10.19
N SER A 155 1.17 8.72 -8.95
CA SER A 155 0.60 7.83 -7.95
C SER A 155 -0.44 8.55 -7.10
N PHE A 156 -1.31 7.77 -6.46
CA PHE A 156 -2.40 8.33 -5.66
C PHE A 156 -2.50 7.53 -4.37
N ILE A 157 -2.69 8.23 -3.28
CA ILE A 157 -2.85 7.65 -1.95
C ILE A 157 -4.24 7.97 -1.45
N GLU A 158 -5.09 6.97 -1.32
CA GLU A 158 -6.41 7.14 -0.68
C GLU A 158 -6.24 7.26 0.82
N ILE A 159 -6.87 8.27 1.41
CA ILE A 159 -6.66 8.57 2.82
C ILE A 159 -7.94 8.65 3.63
N GLY A 160 -8.98 9.21 3.14
CA GLY A 160 -10.23 9.29 3.91
C GLY A 160 -11.37 9.92 3.15
N GLY A 161 -12.53 9.28 3.16
CA GLY A 161 -13.73 9.77 2.49
C GLY A 161 -13.49 10.09 1.02
N ASP A 162 -13.81 11.33 0.63
CA ASP A 162 -13.68 11.82 -0.74
C ASP A 162 -12.32 12.50 -1.03
N TYR A 163 -11.34 12.33 -0.15
CA TYR A 163 -10.01 12.93 -0.30
C TYR A 163 -8.97 11.92 -0.77
N THR A 164 -8.02 12.41 -1.57
CA THR A 164 -6.85 11.65 -2.03
C THR A 164 -5.62 12.55 -2.07
N ILE A 165 -4.45 11.97 -1.94
CA ILE A 165 -3.19 12.65 -2.24
C ILE A 165 -2.76 12.23 -3.64
N ALA A 166 -2.71 13.19 -4.56
CA ALA A 166 -2.14 13.00 -5.89
C ALA A 166 -0.63 13.29 -5.83
N VAL A 167 0.19 12.31 -6.14
CA VAL A 167 1.66 12.46 -6.23
C VAL A 167 2.01 12.66 -7.70
N LEU A 168 2.38 13.87 -8.06
CA LEU A 168 2.53 14.31 -9.44
C LEU A 168 3.88 14.98 -9.66
N THR A 169 4.47 14.75 -10.82
CA THR A 169 5.68 15.47 -11.24
C THR A 169 5.32 16.87 -11.72
N VAL A 170 6.00 17.87 -11.21
CA VAL A 170 5.84 19.28 -11.61
C VAL A 170 6.51 19.47 -12.98
N ARG A 171 5.73 19.90 -13.97
CA ARG A 171 6.24 20.21 -15.32
C ARG A 171 6.66 21.66 -15.43
N ASP A 172 7.51 21.99 -16.41
CA ASP A 172 7.91 23.39 -16.70
C ASP A 172 6.71 24.33 -16.90
N SER A 173 5.63 23.82 -17.51
CA SER A 173 4.38 24.55 -17.74
C SER A 173 3.49 24.68 -16.51
N SER A 174 3.87 24.07 -15.39
CA SER A 174 3.09 24.08 -14.14
C SER A 174 2.98 25.49 -13.54
N ARG A 175 1.82 25.79 -12.97
CA ARG A 175 1.65 27.01 -12.17
C ARG A 175 2.42 26.97 -10.84
N LEU A 176 2.95 25.79 -10.43
CA LEU A 176 3.77 25.58 -9.26
C LEU A 176 5.25 25.89 -9.51
N SER A 177 5.69 25.85 -10.78
CA SER A 177 7.09 25.95 -11.16
C SER A 177 7.73 27.23 -10.64
N ASP A 178 8.88 27.08 -9.95
CA ASP A 178 9.71 28.16 -9.38
C ASP A 178 9.00 29.11 -8.41
N LYS A 179 7.90 28.66 -7.78
CA LYS A 179 7.15 29.45 -6.81
C LYS A 179 7.32 28.95 -5.38
N ARG A 180 7.22 29.88 -4.44
CA ARG A 180 7.13 29.55 -3.01
C ARG A 180 5.70 29.16 -2.65
N LEU A 181 5.53 28.20 -1.75
CA LEU A 181 4.20 27.76 -1.34
C LEU A 181 3.30 28.87 -0.80
N LYS A 182 3.85 29.81 -0.02
CA LYS A 182 3.09 30.94 0.48
C LYS A 182 2.49 31.84 -0.62
N ASP A 183 3.16 31.88 -1.79
CA ASP A 183 2.73 32.73 -2.92
C ASP A 183 1.69 31.99 -3.79
N ILE A 184 1.59 30.66 -3.64
CA ILE A 184 0.64 29.80 -4.35
C ILE A 184 -0.69 29.72 -3.61
N ALA A 185 -0.69 29.66 -2.28
CA ALA A 185 -1.86 29.46 -1.44
C ALA A 185 -2.99 30.47 -1.64
N THR A 186 -2.71 31.61 -2.28
CA THR A 186 -3.69 32.69 -2.55
C THR A 186 -4.29 32.66 -3.96
N LEU A 187 -3.85 31.74 -4.83
CA LEU A 187 -4.16 31.82 -6.26
C LEU A 187 -5.45 31.12 -6.69
N GLU A 188 -5.99 30.19 -5.87
CA GLU A 188 -7.06 29.31 -6.30
C GLU A 188 -8.19 29.24 -5.27
N GLY A 189 -9.43 29.38 -5.71
CA GLY A 189 -10.64 29.35 -4.86
C GLY A 189 -11.11 27.94 -4.45
N TRP A 190 -10.23 26.92 -4.41
CA TRP A 190 -10.54 25.57 -4.02
C TRP A 190 -9.62 25.07 -2.89
N ASN A 191 -10.04 24.03 -2.18
CA ASN A 191 -9.39 23.60 -0.95
C ASN A 191 -8.39 22.48 -1.24
N TYR A 192 -7.10 22.73 -1.08
CA TYR A 192 -6.01 21.77 -1.26
C TYR A 192 -4.89 22.00 -0.24
N LEU A 193 -4.05 20.99 -0.07
CA LEU A 193 -2.85 21.07 0.77
C LEU A 193 -1.69 20.33 0.09
N ILE A 194 -0.52 20.93 0.00
CA ILE A 194 0.68 20.22 -0.41
C ILE A 194 1.24 19.48 0.81
N ALA A 195 1.11 18.15 0.79
CA ALA A 195 1.43 17.28 1.92
C ALA A 195 2.94 17.03 2.03
N PHE A 196 3.64 16.87 0.89
CA PHE A 196 5.09 16.70 0.82
C PHE A 196 5.63 17.14 -0.54
N VAL A 197 6.94 17.38 -0.59
CA VAL A 197 7.71 17.65 -1.81
C VAL A 197 8.92 16.73 -1.83
N GLU A 198 9.14 16.07 -2.94
CA GLU A 198 10.33 15.27 -3.18
C GLU A 198 11.13 15.90 -4.32
N SER A 199 12.39 16.24 -4.04
CA SER A 199 13.33 16.88 -4.96
C SER A 199 14.65 16.15 -4.88
N ASP A 200 15.19 15.70 -6.01
CA ASP A 200 16.48 14.98 -6.09
C ASP A 200 16.57 13.78 -5.11
N GLY A 201 15.48 12.98 -5.01
CA GLY A 201 15.41 11.83 -4.10
C GLY A 201 15.31 12.18 -2.61
N ASN A 202 15.12 13.46 -2.27
CA ASN A 202 14.94 13.91 -0.90
C ASN A 202 13.54 14.43 -0.63
N THR A 203 12.77 13.67 0.14
CA THR A 203 11.41 14.04 0.55
C THR A 203 11.44 14.94 1.77
N VAL A 204 10.67 16.02 1.74
CA VAL A 204 10.53 16.99 2.84
C VAL A 204 9.07 17.35 3.09
N LEU A 205 8.74 17.65 4.34
CA LEU A 205 7.48 18.31 4.69
C LEU A 205 7.58 19.79 4.33
N PRO A 206 6.70 20.30 3.48
CA PRO A 206 6.83 21.67 2.99
C PRO A 206 6.37 22.70 4.02
N ASN A 207 6.93 23.88 3.91
CA ASN A 207 6.49 25.07 4.64
C ASN A 207 6.30 26.25 3.66
N GLY A 208 5.79 27.36 4.13
CA GLY A 208 5.52 28.53 3.27
C GLY A 208 6.72 29.08 2.48
N GLN A 209 7.96 28.75 2.87
CA GLN A 209 9.18 29.18 2.18
C GLN A 209 9.70 28.12 1.18
N THR A 210 9.12 26.91 1.17
CA THR A 210 9.51 25.85 0.23
C THR A 210 9.24 26.31 -1.19
N VAL A 211 10.26 26.21 -2.05
CA VAL A 211 10.19 26.49 -3.49
C VAL A 211 10.02 25.17 -4.23
N ILE A 212 9.02 25.11 -5.08
CA ILE A 212 8.78 23.94 -5.93
C ILE A 212 9.46 24.18 -7.28
N LYS A 213 10.20 23.17 -7.77
CA LYS A 213 10.93 23.26 -9.03
C LYS A 213 10.33 22.30 -10.07
N PRO A 214 10.55 22.55 -11.37
CA PRO A 214 10.31 21.55 -12.40
C PRO A 214 11.07 20.26 -12.10
N GLY A 215 10.41 19.11 -12.29
CA GLY A 215 10.96 17.80 -11.96
C GLY A 215 10.70 17.33 -10.53
N ASP A 216 10.32 18.21 -9.60
CA ASP A 216 9.92 17.81 -8.26
C ASP A 216 8.66 16.94 -8.30
N HIS A 217 8.59 15.93 -7.42
CA HIS A 217 7.34 15.23 -7.15
C HIS A 217 6.61 15.90 -5.98
N VAL A 218 5.37 16.26 -6.17
CA VAL A 218 4.56 16.90 -5.14
C VAL A 218 3.35 16.05 -4.77
N GLY A 219 3.16 15.81 -3.50
CA GLY A 219 1.95 15.18 -2.96
C GLY A 219 0.89 16.23 -2.66
N ILE A 220 -0.16 16.30 -3.46
CA ILE A 220 -1.25 17.28 -3.31
C ILE A 220 -2.49 16.59 -2.78
N LEU A 221 -2.88 16.94 -1.58
CA LEU A 221 -4.13 16.54 -0.96
C LEU A 221 -5.27 17.39 -1.53
N ALA A 222 -6.30 16.75 -2.08
CA ALA A 222 -7.50 17.40 -2.57
C ALA A 222 -8.71 16.45 -2.52
N ARG A 223 -9.92 16.98 -2.72
CA ARG A 223 -11.11 16.15 -2.95
C ARG A 223 -11.01 15.46 -4.31
N LYS A 224 -11.55 14.25 -4.41
CA LYS A 224 -11.61 13.49 -5.68
C LYS A 224 -12.25 14.29 -6.81
N ASP A 225 -13.28 15.09 -6.50
CA ASP A 225 -13.95 15.97 -7.46
C ASP A 225 -13.06 17.11 -7.99
N ASP A 226 -12.04 17.50 -7.23
CA ASP A 226 -11.10 18.57 -7.61
C ASP A 226 -9.83 18.04 -8.32
N LEU A 227 -9.72 16.73 -8.54
CA LEU A 227 -8.52 16.12 -9.16
C LEU A 227 -8.19 16.71 -10.54
N SER A 228 -9.20 17.04 -11.35
CA SER A 228 -8.98 17.72 -12.64
C SER A 228 -8.26 19.05 -12.48
N LYS A 229 -8.59 19.83 -11.44
CA LYS A 229 -7.94 21.11 -11.12
C LYS A 229 -6.50 20.88 -10.63
N VAL A 230 -6.28 19.83 -9.81
CA VAL A 230 -4.92 19.42 -9.36
C VAL A 230 -4.04 19.11 -10.55
N LEU A 231 -4.56 18.33 -11.52
CA LEU A 231 -3.82 17.96 -12.73
C LEU A 231 -3.49 19.20 -13.58
N GLU A 232 -4.43 20.07 -13.81
CA GLU A 232 -4.20 21.34 -14.52
C GLU A 232 -3.15 22.20 -13.79
N PHE A 233 -3.22 22.25 -12.47
CA PHE A 233 -2.31 23.01 -11.63
C PHE A 233 -0.84 22.53 -11.73
N THR A 234 -0.62 21.23 -11.82
CA THR A 234 0.71 20.63 -12.01
C THR A 234 1.15 20.57 -13.47
N GLY A 235 0.31 21.01 -14.39
CA GLY A 235 0.55 20.89 -15.84
C GLY A 235 0.34 19.48 -16.38
N SER A 236 -0.27 18.61 -15.59
CA SER A 236 -0.63 17.24 -15.98
C SER A 236 -1.99 17.23 -16.67
N VAL A 237 -2.20 16.29 -17.58
CA VAL A 237 -3.48 16.13 -18.30
C VAL A 237 -4.14 14.83 -17.86
N SER A 238 -5.40 14.91 -17.40
CA SER A 238 -6.23 13.73 -17.20
C SER A 238 -6.67 13.20 -18.57
N MET A 239 -6.45 11.93 -18.81
CA MET A 239 -6.91 11.24 -20.01
C MET A 239 -7.74 10.01 -19.64
N PRO A 240 -8.88 9.78 -20.31
CA PRO A 240 -9.64 8.56 -20.09
C PRO A 240 -8.78 7.34 -20.46
N ILE A 241 -8.87 6.28 -19.65
CA ILE A 241 -8.20 5.00 -19.90
C ILE A 241 -9.27 4.04 -20.39
N ASP A 242 -9.29 3.78 -21.69
CA ASP A 242 -10.22 2.84 -22.33
C ASP A 242 -9.52 1.56 -22.79
N ARG A 243 -8.26 1.67 -23.26
CA ARG A 243 -7.45 0.55 -23.76
C ARG A 243 -6.29 0.28 -22.83
N VAL A 244 -6.31 -0.88 -22.19
CA VAL A 244 -5.26 -1.30 -21.24
C VAL A 244 -4.57 -2.55 -21.76
N VAL A 245 -3.26 -2.54 -21.80
CA VAL A 245 -2.43 -3.70 -22.09
C VAL A 245 -1.74 -4.15 -20.81
N ILE A 246 -1.83 -5.43 -20.49
CA ILE A 246 -1.18 -6.04 -19.34
C ILE A 246 -0.10 -7.00 -19.85
N PHE A 247 1.13 -6.78 -19.45
CA PHE A 247 2.26 -7.68 -19.73
C PHE A 247 2.48 -8.62 -18.54
N GLY A 248 2.40 -9.93 -18.81
CA GLY A 248 2.42 -11.01 -17.84
C GLY A 248 1.01 -11.58 -17.61
N ALA A 249 0.88 -12.90 -17.54
CA ALA A 249 -0.36 -13.61 -17.25
C ALA A 249 -0.29 -14.32 -15.87
N ASP A 250 0.31 -13.63 -14.90
CA ASP A 250 0.44 -14.08 -13.52
C ASP A 250 -0.81 -13.73 -12.68
N ASN A 251 -0.82 -14.12 -11.41
CA ASN A 251 -1.96 -13.92 -10.52
C ASN A 251 -2.41 -12.45 -10.43
N VAL A 252 -1.48 -11.50 -10.32
CA VAL A 252 -1.82 -10.07 -10.26
C VAL A 252 -2.57 -9.62 -11.49
N SER A 253 -2.15 -10.08 -12.67
CA SER A 253 -2.84 -9.81 -13.94
C SER A 253 -4.23 -10.44 -13.96
N ALA A 254 -4.35 -11.69 -13.51
CA ALA A 254 -5.63 -12.39 -13.41
C ALA A 254 -6.61 -11.65 -12.49
N LEU A 255 -6.14 -11.18 -11.33
CA LEU A 255 -6.91 -10.41 -10.37
C LEU A 255 -7.33 -9.03 -10.93
N THR A 256 -6.40 -8.36 -11.64
CA THR A 256 -6.69 -7.09 -12.30
C THR A 256 -7.75 -7.27 -13.40
N VAL A 257 -7.68 -8.33 -14.21
CA VAL A 257 -8.70 -8.66 -15.21
C VAL A 257 -10.04 -8.96 -14.54
N ALA A 258 -10.05 -9.82 -13.51
CA ALA A 258 -11.24 -10.20 -12.78
C ALA A 258 -12.00 -8.99 -12.21
N SER A 259 -11.28 -8.01 -11.73
CA SER A 259 -11.84 -6.79 -11.15
C SER A 259 -12.57 -5.90 -12.16
N GLN A 260 -12.18 -5.97 -13.45
CA GLN A 260 -12.78 -5.17 -14.51
C GLN A 260 -13.99 -5.84 -15.17
N MET A 261 -14.29 -7.09 -14.82
CA MET A 261 -15.44 -7.84 -15.35
C MET A 261 -16.70 -7.56 -14.57
N GLU A 262 -17.81 -7.27 -15.26
CA GLU A 262 -19.10 -6.87 -14.66
C GLU A 262 -19.64 -7.89 -13.63
N GLU A 263 -19.45 -9.17 -13.86
CA GLU A 263 -19.95 -10.25 -12.98
C GLU A 263 -19.27 -10.27 -11.59
N ASN A 264 -18.04 -9.80 -11.50
CA ASN A 264 -17.22 -9.86 -10.29
C ASN A 264 -17.01 -8.48 -9.63
N GLN A 265 -17.43 -7.40 -10.28
CA GLN A 265 -17.18 -6.03 -9.80
C GLN A 265 -17.64 -5.81 -8.36
N SER A 266 -18.84 -6.24 -8.01
CA SER A 266 -19.40 -6.03 -6.65
C SER A 266 -18.57 -6.68 -5.55
N PHE A 267 -18.00 -7.85 -5.82
CA PHE A 267 -17.17 -8.57 -4.85
C PHE A 267 -15.81 -7.89 -4.67
N TRP A 268 -15.13 -7.58 -5.78
CA TRP A 268 -13.80 -6.95 -5.75
C TRP A 268 -13.85 -5.53 -5.19
N TYR A 269 -14.88 -4.76 -5.55
CA TYR A 269 -15.06 -3.41 -4.99
C TYR A 269 -15.36 -3.44 -3.50
N SER A 270 -16.12 -4.44 -3.02
CA SER A 270 -16.35 -4.63 -1.59
C SER A 270 -15.06 -5.05 -0.84
N LEU A 271 -14.22 -5.89 -1.47
CA LEU A 271 -12.98 -6.37 -0.86
C LEU A 271 -11.91 -5.28 -0.81
N LEU A 272 -11.81 -4.44 -1.85
CA LEU A 272 -10.75 -3.46 -2.03
C LEU A 272 -11.20 -2.00 -1.77
N GLY A 273 -12.47 -1.78 -1.45
CA GLY A 273 -13.01 -0.45 -1.12
C GLY A 273 -13.10 0.53 -2.31
N LEU A 274 -13.12 0.00 -3.55
CA LEU A 274 -13.07 0.81 -4.78
C LEU A 274 -14.47 1.13 -5.33
N GLY A 275 -14.59 2.20 -6.12
CA GLY A 275 -15.83 2.57 -6.83
C GLY A 275 -16.09 1.74 -8.10
N ARG A 276 -17.30 1.81 -8.68
CA ARG A 276 -17.64 1.09 -9.92
C ARG A 276 -16.82 1.60 -11.10
N SER A 277 -16.06 0.72 -11.76
CA SER A 277 -15.30 1.02 -12.97
C SER A 277 -16.16 0.91 -14.23
N LYS A 278 -15.87 1.73 -15.25
CA LYS A 278 -16.38 1.54 -16.61
C LYS A 278 -15.65 0.36 -17.24
N GLY A 279 -16.36 -0.52 -17.98
CA GLY A 279 -15.73 -1.62 -18.72
C GLY A 279 -14.64 -1.13 -19.67
N ARG A 280 -13.39 -1.47 -19.39
CA ARG A 280 -12.21 -1.15 -20.20
C ARG A 280 -11.89 -2.32 -21.12
N ARG A 281 -11.29 -2.03 -22.26
CA ARG A 281 -10.79 -3.08 -23.17
C ARG A 281 -9.42 -3.54 -22.69
N LEU A 282 -9.37 -4.76 -22.15
CA LEU A 282 -8.14 -5.36 -21.63
C LEU A 282 -7.53 -6.32 -22.64
N THR A 283 -6.23 -6.19 -22.87
CA THR A 283 -5.42 -7.15 -23.64
C THR A 283 -4.28 -7.62 -22.73
N VAL A 284 -4.16 -8.92 -22.52
CA VAL A 284 -3.06 -9.52 -21.75
C VAL A 284 -2.10 -10.19 -22.71
N ILE A 285 -0.79 -9.99 -22.52
CA ILE A 285 0.28 -10.55 -23.35
C ILE A 285 1.26 -11.32 -22.47
N ASP A 286 1.50 -12.59 -22.78
CA ASP A 286 2.52 -13.40 -22.13
C ASP A 286 3.19 -14.36 -23.15
N ARG A 287 4.44 -14.72 -22.90
CA ARG A 287 5.18 -15.70 -23.70
C ARG A 287 4.76 -17.14 -23.40
N ASP A 288 4.27 -17.40 -22.20
CA ASP A 288 3.89 -18.71 -21.72
C ASP A 288 2.49 -19.09 -22.22
N LEU A 289 2.42 -20.13 -23.05
CA LEU A 289 1.18 -20.62 -23.64
C LEU A 289 0.22 -21.18 -22.60
N GLU A 290 0.73 -21.86 -21.57
CA GLU A 290 -0.11 -22.47 -20.52
C GLU A 290 -0.77 -21.39 -19.66
N ARG A 291 -0.02 -20.35 -19.28
CA ARG A 291 -0.57 -19.19 -18.56
C ARG A 291 -1.63 -18.48 -19.37
N CYS A 292 -1.37 -18.25 -20.68
CA CYS A 292 -2.35 -17.66 -21.59
C CYS A 292 -3.63 -18.49 -21.69
N ARG A 293 -3.52 -19.82 -21.81
CA ARG A 293 -4.69 -20.73 -21.85
C ARG A 293 -5.47 -20.67 -20.57
N ASN A 294 -4.82 -20.83 -19.42
CA ASN A 294 -5.45 -20.79 -18.09
C ASN A 294 -6.23 -19.48 -17.87
N LEU A 295 -5.62 -18.36 -18.29
CA LEU A 295 -6.26 -17.05 -18.17
C LEU A 295 -7.44 -16.92 -19.13
N SER A 296 -7.31 -17.41 -20.38
CA SER A 296 -8.39 -17.38 -21.39
C SER A 296 -9.59 -18.25 -21.00
N GLU A 297 -9.35 -19.39 -20.36
CA GLU A 297 -10.43 -20.25 -19.82
C GLU A 297 -11.17 -19.58 -18.67
N LYS A 298 -10.45 -18.87 -17.79
CA LYS A 298 -11.05 -18.12 -16.67
C LYS A 298 -11.80 -16.86 -17.12
N PHE A 299 -11.32 -16.19 -18.16
CA PHE A 299 -11.85 -14.89 -18.62
C PHE A 299 -12.06 -14.87 -20.15
N PRO A 300 -13.12 -15.52 -20.64
CA PRO A 300 -13.38 -15.65 -22.09
C PRO A 300 -13.62 -14.32 -22.82
N SER A 301 -14.03 -13.26 -22.09
CA SER A 301 -14.27 -11.92 -22.65
C SER A 301 -13.01 -11.05 -22.69
N ALA A 302 -11.90 -11.45 -22.04
CA ALA A 302 -10.63 -10.76 -22.12
C ALA A 302 -9.85 -11.19 -23.37
N ARG A 303 -9.17 -10.24 -24.00
CA ARG A 303 -8.27 -10.53 -25.12
C ARG A 303 -6.92 -10.99 -24.57
N ILE A 304 -6.56 -12.26 -24.83
CA ILE A 304 -5.30 -12.83 -24.36
C ILE A 304 -4.45 -13.25 -25.55
N LEU A 305 -3.24 -12.76 -25.62
CA LEU A 305 -2.29 -12.97 -26.69
C LEU A 305 -1.06 -13.69 -26.17
N LYS A 306 -0.69 -14.79 -26.84
CA LYS A 306 0.63 -15.39 -26.64
C LYS A 306 1.65 -14.66 -27.49
N GLY A 307 2.62 -14.01 -26.88
CA GLY A 307 3.67 -13.32 -27.62
C GLY A 307 4.72 -12.67 -26.75
N ASP A 308 5.71 -12.12 -27.42
CA ASP A 308 6.74 -11.31 -26.80
C ASP A 308 6.41 -9.84 -26.97
N ILE A 309 6.35 -9.10 -25.88
CA ILE A 309 6.08 -7.66 -25.89
C ILE A 309 7.18 -6.85 -26.64
N THR A 310 8.33 -7.46 -26.90
CA THR A 310 9.42 -6.84 -27.68
C THR A 310 9.40 -7.19 -29.16
N ASP A 311 8.41 -7.99 -29.63
CA ASP A 311 8.22 -8.33 -31.03
C ASP A 311 7.51 -7.18 -31.77
N ASP A 312 8.23 -6.50 -32.66
CA ASP A 312 7.72 -5.38 -33.44
C ASP A 312 6.52 -5.78 -34.32
N GLY A 313 6.49 -7.02 -34.85
CA GLY A 313 5.36 -7.54 -35.59
C GLY A 313 4.10 -7.60 -34.76
N LEU A 314 4.19 -8.19 -33.56
CA LEU A 314 3.08 -8.24 -32.59
C LEU A 314 2.61 -6.84 -32.21
N LEU A 315 3.55 -5.94 -31.90
CA LEU A 315 3.23 -4.58 -31.50
C LEU A 315 2.46 -3.83 -32.57
N HIS A 316 2.87 -3.99 -33.83
CA HIS A 316 2.23 -3.33 -34.98
C HIS A 316 0.89 -3.96 -35.33
N ASP A 317 0.83 -5.29 -35.53
CA ASP A 317 -0.37 -5.99 -36.01
C ASP A 317 -1.55 -5.90 -35.04
N GLU A 318 -1.24 -5.87 -33.73
CA GLU A 318 -2.21 -5.79 -32.64
C GLU A 318 -2.43 -4.37 -32.13
N ASN A 319 -1.74 -3.38 -32.69
CA ASN A 319 -1.79 -1.97 -32.27
C ASN A 319 -1.56 -1.78 -30.76
N ILE A 320 -0.58 -2.50 -30.20
CA ILE A 320 -0.33 -2.52 -28.76
C ILE A 320 0.15 -1.16 -28.25
N CYS A 321 0.99 -0.46 -29.00
CA CYS A 321 1.52 0.85 -28.62
C CYS A 321 0.45 1.97 -28.57
N ASP A 322 -0.71 1.76 -29.19
CA ASP A 322 -1.83 2.72 -29.16
C ASP A 322 -2.68 2.59 -27.88
N CYS A 323 -2.26 1.81 -26.87
CA CYS A 323 -2.97 1.71 -25.61
C CYS A 323 -2.83 3.00 -24.78
N ASP A 324 -3.83 3.27 -23.96
CA ASP A 324 -3.81 4.41 -23.04
C ASP A 324 -2.96 4.13 -21.81
N LEU A 325 -2.92 2.85 -21.40
CA LEU A 325 -2.17 2.36 -20.24
C LEU A 325 -1.58 0.99 -20.54
N MET A 326 -0.30 0.83 -20.21
CA MET A 326 0.36 -0.47 -20.15
C MET A 326 0.75 -0.78 -18.71
N ILE A 327 0.47 -2.01 -18.28
CA ILE A 327 0.79 -2.53 -16.94
C ILE A 327 1.76 -3.69 -17.10
N ALA A 328 2.96 -3.56 -16.55
CA ALA A 328 3.91 -4.66 -16.48
C ALA A 328 3.78 -5.37 -15.14
N ALA A 329 3.13 -6.54 -15.16
CA ALA A 329 2.75 -7.32 -13.98
C ALA A 329 3.16 -8.79 -14.10
N SER A 330 4.35 -9.05 -14.66
CA SER A 330 4.93 -10.40 -14.65
C SER A 330 5.65 -10.69 -13.32
N GLY A 331 5.92 -11.96 -13.03
CA GLY A 331 6.69 -12.40 -11.85
C GLY A 331 8.18 -11.99 -11.86
N ASN A 332 8.65 -11.31 -12.90
CA ASN A 332 10.03 -10.79 -12.99
C ASN A 332 10.03 -9.27 -12.96
N TYR A 333 10.39 -8.70 -11.84
CA TYR A 333 10.31 -7.25 -11.57
C TYR A 333 11.28 -6.42 -12.44
N GLU A 334 12.48 -6.90 -12.67
CA GLU A 334 13.48 -6.24 -13.52
C GLU A 334 12.96 -6.17 -14.97
N ARG A 335 12.34 -7.27 -15.43
CA ARG A 335 11.73 -7.31 -16.76
C ARG A 335 10.52 -6.38 -16.85
N ASN A 336 9.71 -6.27 -15.79
CA ASN A 336 8.59 -5.34 -15.73
C ASN A 336 9.08 -3.91 -15.93
N LEU A 337 10.13 -3.51 -15.21
CA LEU A 337 10.73 -2.18 -15.30
C LEU A 337 11.26 -1.90 -16.72
N MET A 338 12.06 -2.83 -17.26
CA MET A 338 12.64 -2.69 -18.61
C MET A 338 11.55 -2.66 -19.70
N THR A 339 10.52 -3.50 -19.57
CA THR A 339 9.39 -3.52 -20.52
C THR A 339 8.61 -2.21 -20.47
N SER A 340 8.35 -1.68 -19.27
CA SER A 340 7.66 -0.40 -19.08
C SER A 340 8.45 0.75 -19.72
N ALA A 341 9.76 0.80 -19.49
CA ALA A 341 10.64 1.80 -20.11
C ALA A 341 10.65 1.68 -21.66
N TYR A 342 10.74 0.46 -22.17
CA TYR A 342 10.69 0.20 -23.62
C TYR A 342 9.36 0.68 -24.24
N MET A 343 8.23 0.33 -23.62
CA MET A 343 6.92 0.75 -24.10
C MET A 343 6.71 2.27 -24.02
N LYS A 344 7.31 2.90 -23.03
CA LYS A 344 7.33 4.37 -22.92
C LYS A 344 8.07 5.01 -24.09
N LEU A 345 9.24 4.48 -24.47
CA LEU A 345 10.00 4.90 -25.64
C LEU A 345 9.24 4.67 -26.97
N ARG A 346 8.37 3.65 -27.02
CA ARG A 346 7.48 3.37 -28.18
C ARG A 346 6.25 4.27 -28.23
N GLY A 347 6.11 5.21 -27.29
CA GLY A 347 5.05 6.21 -27.29
C GLY A 347 3.81 5.86 -26.49
N VAL A 348 3.81 4.77 -25.70
CA VAL A 348 2.71 4.47 -24.76
C VAL A 348 2.60 5.61 -23.76
N ARG A 349 1.40 6.13 -23.63
CA ARG A 349 1.15 7.35 -22.85
C ARG A 349 1.44 7.18 -21.36
N ARG A 350 1.03 6.04 -20.80
CA ARG A 350 1.18 5.74 -19.39
C ARG A 350 1.60 4.28 -19.18
N VAL A 351 2.54 4.09 -18.23
CA VAL A 351 3.03 2.76 -17.87
C VAL A 351 3.05 2.59 -16.36
N ILE A 352 2.63 1.42 -15.90
CA ILE A 352 2.70 0.97 -14.51
C ILE A 352 3.61 -0.24 -14.47
N ALA A 353 4.56 -0.29 -13.52
CA ALA A 353 5.43 -1.43 -13.31
C ALA A 353 5.30 -2.00 -11.90
N LEU A 354 5.06 -3.32 -11.77
CA LEU A 354 5.34 -3.99 -10.51
C LEU A 354 6.85 -4.06 -10.30
N THR A 355 7.29 -3.60 -9.13
CA THR A 355 8.69 -3.64 -8.69
C THR A 355 8.84 -4.50 -7.44
N SER A 356 10.05 -4.90 -7.09
CA SER A 356 10.29 -5.66 -5.88
C SER A 356 10.07 -4.82 -4.62
N ASP A 357 10.60 -3.61 -4.62
CA ASP A 357 10.58 -2.65 -3.52
C ASP A 357 10.79 -1.22 -4.04
N SER A 358 10.60 -0.23 -3.18
CA SER A 358 10.70 1.20 -3.49
C SER A 358 12.14 1.69 -3.78
N ALA A 359 13.16 0.87 -3.58
CA ALA A 359 14.53 1.23 -3.98
C ALA A 359 14.67 1.41 -5.50
N PHE A 360 13.74 0.85 -6.27
CA PHE A 360 13.71 0.99 -7.73
C PHE A 360 12.98 2.24 -8.22
N ASP A 361 12.29 2.99 -7.37
CA ASP A 361 11.43 4.11 -7.77
C ASP A 361 12.21 5.22 -8.48
N GLU A 362 13.40 5.59 -7.96
CA GLU A 362 14.26 6.60 -8.61
C GLU A 362 14.75 6.15 -10.00
N ILE A 363 15.08 4.86 -10.14
CA ILE A 363 15.51 4.30 -11.44
C ILE A 363 14.32 4.28 -12.40
N ALA A 364 13.15 3.87 -11.93
CA ALA A 364 11.91 3.81 -12.70
C ALA A 364 11.53 5.19 -13.25
N ASP A 365 11.61 6.22 -12.41
CA ASP A 365 11.34 7.60 -12.80
C ASP A 365 12.29 8.08 -13.90
N LYS A 366 13.60 7.86 -13.75
CA LYS A 366 14.61 8.18 -14.77
C LYS A 366 14.41 7.44 -16.09
N LEU A 367 13.78 6.26 -16.04
CA LEU A 367 13.41 5.48 -17.21
C LEU A 367 12.05 5.91 -17.81
N GLY A 368 11.37 6.87 -17.20
CA GLY A 368 10.08 7.40 -17.62
C GLY A 368 8.88 6.51 -17.28
N VAL A 369 9.01 5.61 -16.31
CA VAL A 369 7.90 4.83 -15.77
C VAL A 369 7.02 5.76 -14.92
N ASP A 370 5.73 5.81 -15.21
CA ASP A 370 4.83 6.79 -14.57
C ASP A 370 4.40 6.36 -13.16
N VAL A 371 4.30 5.05 -12.90
CA VAL A 371 3.90 4.52 -11.59
C VAL A 371 4.63 3.20 -11.32
N THR A 372 5.20 3.07 -10.14
CA THR A 372 5.72 1.80 -9.59
C THR A 372 4.78 1.26 -8.52
N ILE A 373 4.73 -0.06 -8.42
CA ILE A 373 3.97 -0.76 -7.37
C ILE A 373 4.94 -1.71 -6.66
N PRO A 374 5.53 -1.28 -5.53
CA PRO A 374 6.55 -2.02 -4.81
C PRO A 374 5.91 -3.12 -3.94
N MET A 375 5.95 -4.36 -4.42
CA MET A 375 5.28 -5.52 -3.84
C MET A 375 5.61 -5.78 -2.36
N ARG A 376 6.87 -5.56 -1.97
CA ARG A 376 7.32 -5.81 -0.59
C ARG A 376 6.86 -4.72 0.36
N ASP A 377 6.93 -3.47 -0.08
CA ASP A 377 6.53 -2.33 0.75
C ASP A 377 5.03 -2.37 1.04
N ILE A 378 4.20 -2.73 0.07
CA ILE A 378 2.75 -2.91 0.26
C ILE A 378 2.46 -3.95 1.36
N VAL A 379 3.15 -5.10 1.32
CA VAL A 379 3.01 -6.15 2.34
C VAL A 379 3.38 -5.62 3.72
N ILE A 380 4.52 -4.92 3.83
CA ILE A 380 5.01 -4.39 5.09
C ILE A 380 4.06 -3.32 5.63
N ASP A 381 3.61 -2.39 4.79
CA ASP A 381 2.71 -1.32 5.18
C ASP A 381 1.36 -1.88 5.67
N THR A 382 0.84 -2.91 5.01
CA THR A 382 -0.36 -3.62 5.45
C THR A 382 -0.14 -4.27 6.82
N ILE A 383 0.96 -4.99 7.05
CA ILE A 383 1.26 -5.61 8.35
C ILE A 383 1.44 -4.54 9.43
N MET A 384 2.22 -3.50 9.15
CA MET A 384 2.46 -2.40 10.10
C MET A 384 1.16 -1.72 10.53
N SER A 385 0.24 -1.47 9.59
CA SER A 385 -1.06 -0.89 9.91
C SER A 385 -1.87 -1.76 10.89
N ARG A 386 -1.82 -3.10 10.71
CA ARG A 386 -2.53 -4.06 11.58
C ARG A 386 -1.90 -4.19 12.96
N LEU A 387 -0.57 -4.13 13.06
CA LEU A 387 0.16 -4.21 14.33
C LEU A 387 0.03 -2.95 15.19
N ARG A 388 -0.16 -1.79 14.58
CA ARG A 388 -0.32 -0.51 15.31
C ARG A 388 -1.66 -0.38 16.04
N GLY A 389 -2.53 -1.38 15.92
CA GLY A 389 -3.78 -1.50 16.68
C GLY A 389 -5.01 -1.00 15.92
N SER A 390 -6.19 -1.21 16.52
CA SER A 390 -7.49 -0.87 15.93
C SER A 390 -7.66 0.62 15.62
N ASN A 391 -6.93 1.48 16.30
CA ASN A 391 -6.99 2.92 16.10
C ASN A 391 -6.24 3.40 14.86
N VAL A 392 -5.31 2.59 14.30
CA VAL A 392 -4.61 2.89 13.05
C VAL A 392 -5.28 2.14 11.90
N LYS A 393 -5.92 2.89 10.99
CA LYS A 393 -6.71 2.32 9.89
C LYS A 393 -5.88 2.00 8.66
N SER A 394 -4.92 2.87 8.33
CA SER A 394 -4.02 2.67 7.20
C SER A 394 -2.67 3.36 7.43
N VAL A 395 -1.65 2.85 6.76
CA VAL A 395 -0.30 3.41 6.70
C VAL A 395 0.17 3.35 5.25
N HIS A 396 0.74 4.45 4.76
CA HIS A 396 1.33 4.53 3.43
C HIS A 396 2.71 5.16 3.55
N SER A 397 3.74 4.41 3.20
CA SER A 397 5.12 4.90 3.19
C SER A 397 5.40 5.75 1.95
N ILE A 398 6.15 6.82 2.10
CA ILE A 398 6.59 7.71 1.01
C ILE A 398 8.07 8.06 1.16
N GLY A 399 8.69 8.48 0.05
CA GLY A 399 10.09 8.91 0.02
C GLY A 399 11.05 7.80 0.48
N ALA A 400 11.03 6.64 -0.17
CA ALA A 400 11.81 5.46 0.22
C ALA A 400 11.68 5.13 1.72
N ARG A 401 10.44 5.17 2.23
CA ARG A 401 10.06 4.94 3.65
C ARG A 401 10.61 5.98 4.64
N LYS A 402 10.92 7.19 4.19
CA LYS A 402 11.36 8.28 5.07
C LYS A 402 10.22 8.90 5.86
N PHE A 403 9.03 8.96 5.27
CA PHE A 403 7.80 9.44 5.88
C PHE A 403 6.68 8.42 5.75
N GLU A 404 5.69 8.56 6.61
CA GLU A 404 4.46 7.76 6.59
C GLU A 404 3.24 8.66 6.68
N ILE A 405 2.24 8.37 5.86
CA ILE A 405 0.89 8.93 5.97
C ILE A 405 0.06 7.93 6.75
N ILE A 406 -0.49 8.36 7.86
CA ILE A 406 -1.17 7.50 8.83
C ILE A 406 -2.60 8.00 9.01
N THR A 407 -3.56 7.11 8.82
CA THR A 407 -4.97 7.34 9.16
C THR A 407 -5.26 6.67 10.48
N CYS A 408 -5.71 7.43 11.48
CA CYS A 408 -6.03 6.90 12.79
C CYS A 408 -7.29 7.52 13.40
N GLU A 409 -7.81 6.84 14.41
CA GLU A 409 -8.84 7.37 15.31
C GLU A 409 -8.17 7.90 16.60
N ILE A 410 -8.56 9.09 17.00
CA ILE A 410 -8.00 9.78 18.17
C ILE A 410 -8.64 9.21 19.42
N SER A 411 -7.87 8.50 20.24
CA SER A 411 -8.39 7.94 21.49
C SER A 411 -8.51 9.01 22.58
N ASP A 412 -9.32 8.74 23.61
CA ASP A 412 -9.46 9.58 24.81
C ASP A 412 -8.11 9.80 25.54
N ARG A 413 -7.17 8.87 25.35
CA ARG A 413 -5.82 8.93 25.95
C ARG A 413 -4.80 9.63 25.05
N SER A 414 -5.23 10.12 23.90
CA SER A 414 -4.36 10.87 22.98
C SER A 414 -4.00 12.24 23.57
N ARG A 415 -2.74 12.64 23.38
CA ARG A 415 -2.27 13.96 23.83
C ARG A 415 -2.84 15.12 22.98
N VAL A 416 -3.39 14.83 21.81
CA VAL A 416 -3.97 15.84 20.92
C VAL A 416 -5.46 16.02 21.13
N ALA A 417 -6.13 15.10 21.85
CA ALA A 417 -7.56 15.17 22.12
C ALA A 417 -7.94 16.44 22.89
N GLY A 418 -8.92 17.19 22.35
CA GLY A 418 -9.41 18.45 22.91
C GLY A 418 -8.51 19.68 22.67
N ARG A 419 -7.37 19.54 21.97
CA ARG A 419 -6.45 20.66 21.69
C ARG A 419 -6.64 21.24 20.29
N ARG A 420 -6.37 22.53 20.13
CA ARG A 420 -6.28 23.17 18.81
C ARG A 420 -4.91 22.92 18.21
N ILE A 421 -4.84 22.76 16.89
CA ILE A 421 -3.59 22.44 16.17
C ILE A 421 -2.49 23.46 16.46
N LYS A 422 -2.81 24.76 16.49
CA LYS A 422 -1.86 25.84 16.80
C LYS A 422 -1.27 25.78 18.22
N ASP A 423 -1.94 25.08 19.13
CA ASP A 423 -1.54 24.95 20.53
C ASP A 423 -0.79 23.63 20.80
N MET A 424 -0.43 22.90 19.73
CA MET A 424 0.31 21.63 19.78
C MET A 424 1.79 21.87 19.46
N ASP A 425 2.62 22.04 20.49
CA ASP A 425 4.06 22.30 20.34
C ASP A 425 4.85 21.08 19.82
N ASP A 426 4.28 19.88 19.93
CA ASP A 426 4.94 18.61 19.59
C ASP A 426 4.74 18.15 18.12
N LEU A 427 4.26 19.02 17.22
CA LEU A 427 4.00 18.68 15.82
C LEU A 427 5.26 18.75 14.92
N ASP A 428 6.43 19.13 15.44
CA ASP A 428 7.65 19.22 14.65
C ASP A 428 7.94 17.91 13.92
N GLY A 429 8.17 18.01 12.59
CA GLY A 429 8.37 16.85 11.72
C GLY A 429 7.09 16.05 11.42
N SER A 430 5.90 16.62 11.68
CA SER A 430 4.61 16.05 11.29
C SER A 430 3.64 17.13 10.82
N LEU A 431 2.63 16.72 10.04
CA LEU A 431 1.57 17.60 9.54
C LEU A 431 0.24 16.86 9.56
N ILE A 432 -0.80 17.48 10.14
CA ILE A 432 -2.17 16.95 10.07
C ILE A 432 -2.76 17.34 8.73
N LEU A 433 -3.12 16.35 7.94
CA LEU A 433 -3.61 16.50 6.57
C LEU A 433 -5.13 16.63 6.53
N LEU A 434 -5.83 15.77 7.28
CA LEU A 434 -7.28 15.74 7.37
C LEU A 434 -7.74 15.48 8.81
N ALA A 435 -8.88 16.03 9.14
CA ALA A 435 -9.58 15.73 10.39
C ALA A 435 -11.08 15.61 10.15
N LYS A 436 -11.72 14.74 10.94
CA LYS A 436 -13.17 14.57 11.02
C LYS A 436 -13.53 14.30 12.47
N ASN A 437 -14.08 15.30 13.17
CA ASN A 437 -14.57 15.13 14.54
C ASN A 437 -15.86 14.28 14.55
N PRO A 438 -16.24 13.68 15.68
CA PRO A 438 -17.45 12.85 15.76
C PRO A 438 -18.74 13.55 15.35
N ALA A 439 -18.81 14.86 15.54
CA ALA A 439 -19.97 15.68 15.15
C ALA A 439 -19.96 16.07 13.66
N ASP A 440 -18.83 15.93 12.96
CA ASP A 440 -18.68 16.34 11.58
C ASP A 440 -19.24 15.26 10.62
N SER A 441 -19.98 15.66 9.61
CA SER A 441 -20.45 14.76 8.54
C SER A 441 -19.35 14.42 7.54
N GLU A 442 -18.41 15.33 7.31
CA GLU A 442 -17.38 15.25 6.27
C GLU A 442 -15.97 15.44 6.83
N TRP A 443 -14.99 14.94 6.07
CA TRP A 443 -13.58 15.24 6.30
C TRP A 443 -13.26 16.67 5.89
N THR A 444 -12.34 17.31 6.62
CA THR A 444 -11.88 18.68 6.34
C THR A 444 -10.36 18.77 6.40
N ILE A 445 -9.78 19.64 5.57
CA ILE A 445 -8.39 20.07 5.72
C ILE A 445 -8.36 21.03 6.92
N PRO A 446 -7.70 20.68 8.02
CA PRO A 446 -7.74 21.47 9.22
C PRO A 446 -6.82 22.69 9.10
N ASN A 447 -7.11 23.71 9.92
CA ASN A 447 -6.22 24.86 10.11
C ASN A 447 -5.80 25.00 11.58
N GLY A 448 -4.92 25.95 11.89
CA GLY A 448 -4.40 26.12 13.24
C GLY A 448 -5.48 26.31 14.33
N ASN A 449 -6.68 26.78 13.99
CA ASN A 449 -7.79 26.96 14.94
C ASN A 449 -8.67 25.71 15.09
N THR A 450 -8.50 24.69 14.23
CA THR A 450 -9.25 23.45 14.30
C THR A 450 -8.89 22.70 15.58
N ALA A 451 -9.89 22.34 16.39
CA ALA A 451 -9.73 21.48 17.56
C ALA A 451 -9.89 20.01 17.11
N ILE A 452 -9.08 19.14 17.62
CA ILE A 452 -9.16 17.68 17.39
C ILE A 452 -9.82 17.05 18.61
N GLU A 453 -11.01 16.50 18.45
CA GLU A 453 -11.78 15.91 19.54
C GLU A 453 -11.41 14.44 19.75
N SER A 454 -11.72 13.91 20.93
CA SER A 454 -11.69 12.47 21.18
C SER A 454 -12.70 11.76 20.28
N GLY A 455 -12.33 10.58 19.73
CA GLY A 455 -13.11 9.87 18.72
C GLY A 455 -13.04 10.47 17.32
N ALA A 456 -12.30 11.59 17.13
CA ALA A 456 -12.05 12.14 15.80
C ALA A 456 -11.22 11.16 14.96
N GLN A 457 -11.47 11.15 13.65
CA GLN A 457 -10.58 10.51 12.70
C GLN A 457 -9.60 11.56 12.16
N ALA A 458 -8.32 11.23 12.12
CA ALA A 458 -7.28 12.12 11.62
C ALA A 458 -6.37 11.39 10.62
N VAL A 459 -5.90 12.15 9.63
CA VAL A 459 -4.81 11.73 8.73
C VAL A 459 -3.66 12.68 8.96
N PHE A 460 -2.49 12.12 9.23
CA PHE A 460 -1.28 12.92 9.40
C PHE A 460 -0.10 12.27 8.68
N ILE A 461 0.89 13.09 8.34
CA ILE A 461 2.18 12.66 7.82
C ILE A 461 3.24 12.91 8.88
N ALA A 462 4.12 11.93 9.09
CA ALA A 462 5.21 12.02 10.05
C ALA A 462 6.43 11.24 9.54
N THR A 463 7.60 11.49 10.13
CA THR A 463 8.81 10.71 9.87
C THR A 463 8.58 9.25 10.23
N SER A 464 8.99 8.33 9.35
CA SER A 464 8.86 6.89 9.57
C SER A 464 9.59 6.46 10.85
N GLY A 465 8.95 5.53 11.59
CA GLY A 465 9.50 5.04 12.85
C GLY A 465 9.29 5.97 14.06
N ASP A 466 8.67 7.14 13.88
CA ASP A 466 8.34 8.03 15.01
C ASP A 466 7.10 7.52 15.79
N THR A 467 7.32 6.45 16.56
CA THR A 467 6.25 5.87 17.41
C THR A 467 5.72 6.85 18.46
N ALA A 468 6.51 7.84 18.86
CA ALA A 468 6.05 8.87 19.80
C ALA A 468 4.93 9.69 19.16
N LYS A 469 5.06 10.06 17.88
CA LYS A 469 4.03 10.76 17.11
C LYS A 469 2.77 9.91 16.95
N ILE A 470 2.93 8.64 16.56
CA ILE A 470 1.79 7.72 16.42
C ILE A 470 1.03 7.58 17.75
N ARG A 471 1.75 7.40 18.87
CA ARG A 471 1.14 7.33 20.20
C ARG A 471 0.50 8.66 20.63
N MET A 472 1.03 9.78 20.19
CA MET A 472 0.46 11.09 20.46
C MET A 472 -0.92 11.23 19.81
N PHE A 473 -1.10 10.76 18.57
CA PHE A 473 -2.36 10.82 17.84
C PHE A 473 -3.30 9.66 18.20
N ALA A 474 -2.89 8.44 17.99
CA ALA A 474 -3.74 7.26 18.18
C ALA A 474 -3.90 6.82 19.64
N GLY A 475 -3.06 7.32 20.56
CA GLY A 475 -2.97 6.83 21.92
C GLY A 475 -2.15 5.54 22.02
N LYS A 476 -2.08 4.93 23.21
CA LYS A 476 -1.49 3.59 23.35
C LYS A 476 -2.39 2.57 22.68
N PRO A 477 -1.85 1.59 21.92
CA PRO A 477 -2.66 0.53 21.35
C PRO A 477 -3.45 -0.15 22.48
N GLU A 478 -4.77 -0.24 22.28
CA GLU A 478 -5.59 -1.08 23.16
C GLU A 478 -5.34 -2.53 22.75
N MET A 479 -4.78 -3.28 23.67
CA MET A 479 -4.77 -4.73 23.54
C MET A 479 -6.23 -5.18 23.70
N SER A 480 -6.80 -5.76 22.66
CA SER A 480 -8.12 -6.39 22.74
C SER A 480 -8.08 -7.43 23.84
N SER A 481 -8.84 -7.19 24.91
CA SER A 481 -9.08 -8.10 26.02
C SER A 481 -9.89 -9.30 25.58
#